data_d852ff2e386a2a5a74ee53f8bf9f38f7
#
_entry.id   d852ff2e386a2a5a74ee53f8bf9f38f7
#
_cell.length_a   1.000
_cell.length_b   1.000
_cell.length_c   1.000
_cell.angle_alpha   90.00
_cell.angle_beta   90.00
_cell.angle_gamma   90.00
#
_symmetry.space_group_name_H-M   'P 1'
#
loop_
_entity.id
_entity.type
_entity.pdbx_description
1 polymer ?
#
loop_
_entity_poly.entity_id
_entity_poly.type
_entity_poly.pdbx_seq_one_letter_code
_entity_poly.pdbx_strand_id
1 'polypeptide(L)'
;MINAIVRAVGIVFYFFSQFAKCKNVYLCAMRKHNGMRPQDVAVLMKIVALGDEPWQLTVLSDSLHISLSEISESLNRSKLAKLIDSDKKKINRLNFMEFIEHGLRYVFPVQVGTMVRGMPTAHSHPSIKKQIVAEMEYVWADTKGNTLGLSIEPLYPNQLYAAKEHPAFYRLMALLDIIRVGKVREVKIALTALKNLLLYEPLPQSGSD
;
A
#
# COMPACT_ATOMS: atom_id res chain seq x y z
N MET A 1 -23.78 -9.88 -64.05
CA MET A 1 -23.39 -10.67 -62.86
C MET A 1 -22.09 -10.21 -62.19
N ILE A 2 -21.11 -9.77 -62.93
CA ILE A 2 -19.77 -9.38 -62.40
C ILE A 2 -19.84 -8.08 -61.53
N ASN A 3 -20.66 -7.10 -61.85
CA ASN A 3 -20.79 -5.85 -61.08
C ASN A 3 -21.43 -5.99 -59.68
N ALA A 4 -22.20 -7.04 -59.45
CA ALA A 4 -22.79 -7.31 -58.12
C ALA A 4 -21.78 -7.93 -57.15
N ILE A 5 -20.85 -8.74 -57.65
CA ILE A 5 -19.81 -9.38 -56.88
C ILE A 5 -18.75 -8.34 -56.44
N VAL A 6 -18.38 -7.40 -57.30
CA VAL A 6 -17.41 -6.34 -56.98
C VAL A 6 -17.96 -5.41 -55.90
N ARG A 7 -19.26 -5.11 -55.92
CA ARG A 7 -19.92 -4.28 -54.86
C ARG A 7 -19.99 -5.03 -53.53
N ALA A 8 -20.26 -6.34 -53.53
CA ALA A 8 -20.33 -7.16 -52.31
C ALA A 8 -18.93 -7.27 -51.65
N VAL A 9 -17.85 -7.50 -52.44
CA VAL A 9 -16.48 -7.55 -51.94
C VAL A 9 -16.04 -6.21 -51.36
N GLY A 10 -16.41 -5.09 -52.01
CA GLY A 10 -16.10 -3.74 -51.48
C GLY A 10 -16.78 -3.43 -50.16
N ILE A 11 -18.03 -3.87 -49.97
CA ILE A 11 -18.75 -3.68 -48.69
C ILE A 11 -18.12 -4.55 -47.57
N VAL A 12 -17.73 -5.77 -47.86
CA VAL A 12 -17.07 -6.65 -46.89
C VAL A 12 -15.70 -6.08 -46.48
N PHE A 13 -14.91 -5.56 -47.42
CA PHE A 13 -13.63 -4.89 -47.13
C PHE A 13 -13.81 -3.60 -46.32
N TYR A 14 -14.86 -2.84 -46.56
CA TYR A 14 -15.17 -1.62 -45.81
C TYR A 14 -15.59 -1.98 -44.37
N PHE A 15 -16.39 -3.00 -44.16
CA PHE A 15 -16.75 -3.50 -42.81
C PHE A 15 -15.52 -4.06 -42.06
N PHE A 16 -14.63 -4.81 -42.73
CA PHE A 16 -13.39 -5.30 -42.12
C PHE A 16 -12.43 -4.18 -41.72
N SER A 17 -12.34 -3.13 -42.54
CA SER A 17 -11.54 -1.94 -42.22
C SER A 17 -12.09 -1.16 -41.03
N GLN A 18 -13.39 -1.07 -40.88
CA GLN A 18 -14.05 -0.47 -39.70
C GLN A 18 -13.85 -1.32 -38.45
N PHE A 19 -13.90 -2.65 -38.56
CA PHE A 19 -13.63 -3.57 -37.45
C PHE A 19 -12.16 -3.52 -37.00
N ALA A 20 -11.22 -3.35 -37.90
CA ALA A 20 -9.80 -3.18 -37.57
C ALA A 20 -9.55 -1.86 -36.84
N LYS A 21 -10.23 -0.77 -37.23
CA LYS A 21 -10.20 0.52 -36.51
C LYS A 21 -10.84 0.42 -35.12
N CYS A 22 -11.93 -0.32 -34.96
CA CYS A 22 -12.55 -0.58 -33.66
C CYS A 22 -11.64 -1.37 -32.72
N LYS A 23 -10.94 -2.40 -33.19
CA LYS A 23 -9.97 -3.15 -32.34
C LYS A 23 -8.85 -2.26 -31.83
N ASN A 24 -8.32 -1.33 -32.62
CA ASN A 24 -7.32 -0.38 -32.16
C ASN A 24 -7.86 0.66 -31.16
N VAL A 25 -9.12 1.05 -31.27
CA VAL A 25 -9.77 1.96 -30.31
C VAL A 25 -9.99 1.27 -28.97
N TYR A 26 -10.37 -0.02 -28.95
CA TYR A 26 -10.49 -0.80 -27.70
C TYR A 26 -9.12 -1.09 -27.03
N LEU A 27 -8.05 -1.30 -27.80
CA LEU A 27 -6.69 -1.43 -27.24
C LEU A 27 -6.17 -0.10 -26.67
N CYS A 28 -6.54 1.04 -27.27
CA CYS A 28 -6.15 2.37 -26.77
C CYS A 28 -6.94 2.77 -25.52
N ALA A 29 -8.09 2.14 -25.25
CA ALA A 29 -8.95 2.42 -24.11
C ALA A 29 -8.70 1.51 -22.88
N MET A 30 -7.72 0.60 -22.90
CA MET A 30 -7.24 -0.03 -21.68
C MET A 30 -6.47 1.02 -20.87
N ARG A 31 -7.24 1.87 -20.16
CA ARG A 31 -6.67 2.81 -19.20
C ARG A 31 -5.80 2.02 -18.24
N LYS A 32 -4.50 2.36 -18.23
CA LYS A 32 -3.58 1.88 -17.20
C LYS A 32 -4.28 2.08 -15.85
N HIS A 33 -4.45 1.03 -15.07
CA HIS A 33 -5.12 1.13 -13.78
C HIS A 33 -4.31 2.07 -12.89
N ASN A 34 -4.83 3.27 -12.68
CA ASN A 34 -4.17 4.32 -11.90
C ASN A 34 -4.60 4.31 -10.43
N GLY A 35 -5.24 3.24 -9.96
CA GLY A 35 -5.65 3.09 -8.58
C GLY A 35 -4.46 2.84 -7.64
N MET A 36 -4.72 3.08 -6.36
CA MET A 36 -3.77 2.83 -5.28
C MET A 36 -3.28 1.38 -5.29
N ARG A 37 -2.01 1.19 -5.00
CA ARG A 37 -1.37 -0.11 -4.77
C ARG A 37 -1.04 -0.27 -3.29
N PRO A 38 -0.89 -1.51 -2.76
CA PRO A 38 -0.57 -1.71 -1.34
C PRO A 38 0.71 -0.98 -0.92
N GLN A 39 1.73 -0.97 -1.76
CA GLN A 39 2.99 -0.26 -1.51
C GLN A 39 2.83 1.27 -1.38
N ASP A 40 1.79 1.87 -1.98
CA ASP A 40 1.58 3.33 -1.88
C ASP A 40 1.24 3.73 -0.44
N VAL A 41 0.52 2.85 0.28
CA VAL A 41 0.23 3.03 1.70
C VAL A 41 1.54 3.01 2.52
N ALA A 42 2.45 2.09 2.20
CA ALA A 42 3.75 2.01 2.87
C ALA A 42 4.61 3.26 2.61
N VAL A 43 4.62 3.79 1.37
CA VAL A 43 5.32 5.05 1.03
C VAL A 43 4.76 6.22 1.85
N LEU A 44 3.43 6.37 1.91
CA LEU A 44 2.80 7.41 2.73
C LEU A 44 3.12 7.22 4.22
N MET A 45 3.06 6.00 4.75
CA MET A 45 3.43 5.71 6.14
C MET A 45 4.90 6.02 6.44
N LYS A 46 5.80 5.82 5.47
CA LYS A 46 7.20 6.19 5.64
C LYS A 46 7.36 7.71 5.75
N ILE A 47 6.65 8.48 4.92
CA ILE A 47 6.66 9.95 5.02
C ILE A 47 6.11 10.40 6.38
N VAL A 48 5.04 9.76 6.89
CA VAL A 48 4.54 10.01 8.25
C VAL A 48 5.62 9.72 9.29
N ALA A 49 6.35 8.60 9.15
CA ALA A 49 7.41 8.20 10.08
C ALA A 49 8.61 9.15 10.08
N LEU A 50 8.87 9.87 8.98
CA LEU A 50 9.91 10.90 8.89
C LEU A 50 9.48 12.21 9.56
N GLY A 51 8.21 12.42 9.84
CA GLY A 51 7.68 13.62 10.47
C GLY A 51 7.73 14.84 9.56
N ASP A 52 8.16 15.97 10.12
CA ASP A 52 8.24 17.25 9.40
C ASP A 52 9.62 17.49 8.74
N GLU A 53 10.53 16.51 8.81
CA GLU A 53 11.82 16.62 8.15
C GLU A 53 11.69 16.67 6.62
N PRO A 54 12.47 17.53 5.94
CA PRO A 54 12.48 17.55 4.50
C PRO A 54 13.07 16.25 3.95
N TRP A 55 12.29 15.57 3.14
CA TRP A 55 12.70 14.31 2.53
C TRP A 55 12.85 14.43 0.99
N GLN A 56 13.67 13.58 0.43
CA GLN A 56 13.89 13.45 -1.01
C GLN A 56 13.44 12.06 -1.50
N LEU A 57 13.19 11.95 -2.80
CA LEU A 57 12.81 10.67 -3.43
C LEU A 57 13.87 9.57 -3.20
N THR A 58 15.14 9.94 -3.18
CA THR A 58 16.27 9.03 -2.90
C THR A 58 16.16 8.45 -1.50
N VAL A 59 15.89 9.28 -0.49
CA VAL A 59 15.72 8.85 0.90
C VAL A 59 14.59 7.84 1.04
N LEU A 60 13.45 8.07 0.37
CA LEU A 60 12.34 7.12 0.37
C LEU A 60 12.69 5.83 -0.38
N SER A 61 13.36 5.95 -1.53
CA SER A 61 13.81 4.81 -2.34
C SER A 61 14.72 3.89 -1.56
N ASP A 62 15.76 4.44 -0.96
CA ASP A 62 16.77 3.69 -0.20
C ASP A 62 16.16 3.07 1.05
N SER A 63 15.42 3.86 1.84
CA SER A 63 14.84 3.41 3.10
C SER A 63 13.69 2.40 2.97
N LEU A 64 13.03 2.34 1.81
CA LEU A 64 11.97 1.38 1.52
C LEU A 64 12.41 0.25 0.59
N HIS A 65 13.63 0.32 0.06
CA HIS A 65 14.14 -0.61 -0.96
C HIS A 65 13.19 -0.72 -2.17
N ILE A 66 12.67 0.44 -2.64
CA ILE A 66 11.79 0.60 -3.79
C ILE A 66 12.49 1.51 -4.79
N SER A 67 12.44 1.21 -6.08
CA SER A 67 13.10 2.03 -7.11
C SER A 67 12.55 3.47 -7.13
N LEU A 68 13.41 4.43 -7.48
CA LEU A 68 13.04 5.86 -7.62
C LEU A 68 11.82 6.07 -8.53
N SER A 69 11.77 5.34 -9.64
CA SER A 69 10.65 5.41 -10.58
C SER A 69 9.34 4.96 -9.94
N GLU A 70 9.36 3.87 -9.18
CA GLU A 70 8.16 3.36 -8.52
C GLU A 70 7.74 4.24 -7.33
N ILE A 71 8.68 4.86 -6.59
CA ILE A 71 8.35 5.90 -5.60
C ILE A 71 7.65 7.08 -6.27
N SER A 72 8.19 7.58 -7.41
CA SER A 72 7.56 8.67 -8.16
C SER A 72 6.14 8.34 -8.62
N GLU A 73 5.94 7.12 -9.16
CA GLU A 73 4.62 6.65 -9.57
C GLU A 73 3.68 6.45 -8.37
N SER A 74 4.18 5.97 -7.24
CA SER A 74 3.43 5.84 -5.98
C SER A 74 2.89 7.19 -5.51
N LEU A 75 3.75 8.22 -5.52
CA LEU A 75 3.34 9.59 -5.16
C LEU A 75 2.35 10.18 -6.18
N ASN A 76 2.47 9.84 -7.48
CA ASN A 76 1.49 10.23 -8.49
C ASN A 76 0.11 9.60 -8.22
N ARG A 77 0.05 8.31 -7.90
CA ARG A 77 -1.19 7.62 -7.53
C ARG A 77 -1.79 8.20 -6.25
N SER A 78 -0.95 8.46 -5.25
CA SER A 78 -1.35 9.05 -3.97
C SER A 78 -1.90 10.49 -4.14
N LYS A 79 -1.30 11.28 -5.05
CA LYS A 79 -1.82 12.61 -5.42
C LYS A 79 -3.18 12.50 -6.11
N LEU A 80 -3.33 11.57 -7.06
CA LEU A 80 -4.61 11.33 -7.73
C LEU A 80 -5.71 10.94 -6.74
N ALA A 81 -5.35 10.13 -5.72
CA ALA A 81 -6.22 9.74 -4.62
C ALA A 81 -6.44 10.85 -3.57
N LYS A 82 -5.82 12.02 -3.71
CA LYS A 82 -5.88 13.17 -2.77
C LYS A 82 -5.36 12.84 -1.36
N LEU A 83 -4.48 11.87 -1.24
CA LEU A 83 -3.85 11.48 0.02
C LEU A 83 -2.56 12.26 0.30
N ILE A 84 -1.99 12.90 -0.71
CA ILE A 84 -0.87 13.83 -0.64
C ILE A 84 -1.21 15.09 -1.43
N ASP A 85 -0.58 16.22 -1.10
CA ASP A 85 -0.81 17.50 -1.76
C ASP A 85 -0.37 17.52 -3.24
N SER A 86 -0.65 18.65 -3.93
CA SER A 86 -0.29 18.84 -5.33
C SER A 86 1.21 18.78 -5.58
N ASP A 87 2.01 19.24 -4.63
CA ASP A 87 3.46 19.33 -4.71
C ASP A 87 4.15 18.04 -4.23
N LYS A 88 3.36 17.05 -3.79
CA LYS A 88 3.80 15.75 -3.27
C LYS A 88 4.77 15.88 -2.08
N LYS A 89 4.57 16.90 -1.25
CA LYS A 89 5.42 17.17 -0.09
C LYS A 89 4.74 16.88 1.24
N LYS A 90 3.44 17.16 1.35
CA LYS A 90 2.68 17.01 2.59
C LYS A 90 1.54 16.02 2.42
N ILE A 91 1.43 15.11 3.37
CA ILE A 91 0.32 14.16 3.42
C ILE A 91 -0.95 14.87 3.89
N ASN A 92 -2.05 14.59 3.19
CA ASN A 92 -3.39 14.94 3.63
C ASN A 92 -3.80 13.99 4.77
N ARG A 93 -3.33 14.28 5.98
CA ARG A 93 -3.43 13.36 7.13
C ARG A 93 -4.89 12.94 7.42
N LEU A 94 -5.85 13.85 7.28
CA LEU A 94 -7.28 13.54 7.45
C LEU A 94 -7.78 12.55 6.39
N ASN A 95 -7.58 12.85 5.11
CA ASN A 95 -8.01 11.97 4.02
C ASN A 95 -7.32 10.61 4.10
N PHE A 96 -6.03 10.60 4.49
CA PHE A 96 -5.29 9.36 4.64
C PHE A 96 -5.82 8.54 5.80
N MET A 97 -6.19 9.17 6.92
CA MET A 97 -6.81 8.48 8.06
C MET A 97 -8.19 7.91 7.70
N GLU A 98 -9.02 8.65 6.96
CA GLU A 98 -10.30 8.18 6.45
C GLU A 98 -10.13 6.96 5.53
N PHE A 99 -9.16 7.00 4.62
CA PHE A 99 -8.84 5.86 3.77
C PHE A 99 -8.41 4.64 4.61
N ILE A 100 -7.58 4.81 5.63
CA ILE A 100 -7.15 3.72 6.52
C ILE A 100 -8.34 3.13 7.27
N GLU A 101 -9.19 3.97 7.85
CA GLU A 101 -10.32 3.56 8.69
C GLU A 101 -11.40 2.84 7.87
N HIS A 102 -11.72 3.34 6.67
CA HIS A 102 -12.88 2.90 5.91
C HIS A 102 -12.53 2.12 4.64
N GLY A 103 -11.31 2.23 4.12
CA GLY A 103 -10.91 1.64 2.85
C GLY A 103 -9.90 0.50 2.96
N LEU A 104 -8.87 0.63 3.78
CA LEU A 104 -7.68 -0.23 3.77
C LEU A 104 -8.00 -1.73 3.79
N ARG A 105 -8.87 -2.16 4.70
CA ARG A 105 -9.26 -3.57 4.88
C ARG A 105 -9.93 -4.17 3.64
N TYR A 106 -10.69 -3.37 2.92
CA TYR A 106 -11.47 -3.82 1.76
C TYR A 106 -10.68 -3.71 0.46
N VAL A 107 -9.81 -2.72 0.35
CA VAL A 107 -9.00 -2.50 -0.86
C VAL A 107 -7.78 -3.41 -0.87
N PHE A 108 -7.16 -3.65 0.30
CA PHE A 108 -5.98 -4.49 0.46
C PHE A 108 -6.21 -5.58 1.51
N PRO A 109 -7.18 -6.48 1.29
CA PRO A 109 -7.44 -7.58 2.20
C PRO A 109 -6.24 -8.50 2.31
N VAL A 110 -6.10 -9.15 3.45
CA VAL A 110 -5.10 -10.19 3.66
C VAL A 110 -5.72 -11.37 4.38
N GLN A 111 -5.31 -12.56 4.00
CA GLN A 111 -5.66 -13.79 4.71
C GLN A 111 -4.52 -14.17 5.65
N VAL A 112 -4.87 -14.62 6.83
CA VAL A 112 -3.91 -15.18 7.78
C VAL A 112 -3.45 -16.53 7.25
N GLY A 113 -2.14 -16.67 7.06
CA GLY A 113 -1.54 -17.86 6.49
C GLY A 113 -1.14 -18.89 7.55
N THR A 114 -0.23 -19.78 7.17
CA THR A 114 0.27 -20.86 8.03
C THR A 114 1.23 -20.37 9.10
N MET A 115 1.52 -21.22 10.09
CA MET A 115 2.48 -20.96 11.13
C MET A 115 3.91 -21.01 10.59
N VAL A 116 4.64 -19.91 10.76
CA VAL A 116 6.02 -19.74 10.28
C VAL A 116 6.86 -18.98 11.31
N ARG A 117 8.19 -19.03 11.14
CA ARG A 117 9.08 -18.11 11.86
C ARG A 117 9.08 -16.75 11.19
N GLY A 118 9.14 -15.68 11.99
CA GLY A 118 9.15 -14.35 11.43
C GLY A 118 9.37 -13.22 12.44
N MET A 119 9.18 -12.01 11.92
CA MET A 119 9.19 -10.76 12.69
C MET A 119 7.76 -10.46 13.19
N PRO A 120 7.54 -10.26 14.49
CA PRO A 120 6.22 -9.98 15.04
C PRO A 120 5.53 -8.81 14.37
N THR A 121 4.25 -8.93 14.03
CA THR A 121 3.43 -7.84 13.46
C THR A 121 2.05 -7.81 14.08
N ALA A 122 1.23 -6.89 13.67
CA ALA A 122 -0.11 -6.66 14.20
C ALA A 122 -0.10 -6.57 15.73
N HIS A 123 -0.98 -7.31 16.41
CA HIS A 123 -1.06 -7.32 17.87
C HIS A 123 0.20 -7.92 18.54
N SER A 124 1.01 -8.67 17.81
CA SER A 124 2.25 -9.26 18.31
C SER A 124 3.43 -8.29 18.32
N HIS A 125 3.27 -7.09 17.74
CA HIS A 125 4.31 -6.07 17.77
C HIS A 125 4.66 -5.69 19.23
N PRO A 126 5.95 -5.56 19.61
CA PRO A 126 6.38 -5.34 21.00
C PRO A 126 5.70 -4.16 21.71
N SER A 127 5.46 -3.05 20.99
CA SER A 127 4.81 -1.86 21.59
C SER A 127 3.28 -1.99 21.74
N ILE A 128 2.66 -3.01 21.12
CA ILE A 128 1.20 -3.19 21.07
C ILE A 128 0.78 -4.41 21.89
N LYS A 129 1.61 -5.43 21.96
CA LYS A 129 1.33 -6.72 22.62
C LYS A 129 0.77 -6.61 24.03
N LYS A 130 1.15 -5.57 24.78
CA LYS A 130 0.63 -5.34 26.14
C LYS A 130 -0.82 -4.89 26.19
N GLN A 131 -1.35 -4.38 25.08
CA GLN A 131 -2.71 -3.79 24.99
C GLN A 131 -3.74 -4.77 24.41
N ILE A 132 -3.26 -5.81 23.72
CA ILE A 132 -4.11 -6.78 23.02
C ILE A 132 -3.67 -8.18 23.45
N VAL A 133 -4.57 -8.89 24.13
CA VAL A 133 -4.37 -10.30 24.48
C VAL A 133 -4.85 -11.16 23.32
N ALA A 134 -3.95 -11.93 22.74
CA ALA A 134 -4.23 -12.85 21.64
C ALA A 134 -3.65 -14.23 21.93
N GLU A 135 -4.31 -15.28 21.44
CA GLU A 135 -3.88 -16.68 21.61
C GLU A 135 -2.70 -17.04 20.70
N MET A 136 -2.63 -16.43 19.54
CA MET A 136 -1.63 -16.73 18.51
C MET A 136 -0.87 -15.47 18.12
N GLU A 137 0.45 -15.62 17.95
CA GLU A 137 1.28 -14.53 17.43
C GLU A 137 1.08 -14.37 15.92
N TYR A 138 1.20 -13.14 15.41
CA TYR A 138 1.22 -12.81 14.00
C TYR A 138 2.61 -12.32 13.58
N VAL A 139 3.08 -12.80 12.43
CA VAL A 139 4.45 -12.51 11.97
C VAL A 139 4.49 -12.21 10.46
N TRP A 140 5.42 -11.36 10.06
CA TRP A 140 5.92 -11.37 8.68
C TRP A 140 6.96 -12.47 8.56
N ALA A 141 6.82 -13.35 7.57
CA ALA A 141 7.72 -14.48 7.37
C ALA A 141 9.18 -14.02 7.22
N ASP A 142 10.04 -14.55 8.07
CA ASP A 142 11.49 -14.29 8.07
C ASP A 142 12.23 -15.54 8.57
N THR A 143 13.09 -16.10 7.73
CA THR A 143 13.89 -17.29 8.09
C THR A 143 14.83 -17.04 9.26
N LYS A 144 15.21 -15.77 9.49
CA LYS A 144 16.04 -15.34 10.63
C LYS A 144 15.20 -14.84 11.81
N GLY A 145 13.88 -14.92 11.73
CA GLY A 145 12.98 -14.45 12.77
C GLY A 145 12.99 -15.37 14.00
N ASN A 146 12.79 -14.77 15.18
CA ASN A 146 12.82 -15.50 16.47
C ASN A 146 11.43 -15.88 16.98
N THR A 147 10.36 -15.36 16.36
CA THR A 147 8.98 -15.61 16.79
C THR A 147 8.30 -16.59 15.86
N LEU A 148 7.62 -17.58 16.43
CA LEU A 148 6.75 -18.51 15.70
C LEU A 148 5.32 -17.96 15.76
N GLY A 149 4.69 -17.78 14.60
CA GLY A 149 3.34 -17.23 14.51
C GLY A 149 2.67 -17.46 13.16
N LEU A 150 1.41 -17.09 13.06
CA LEU A 150 0.67 -17.14 11.80
C LEU A 150 1.15 -16.02 10.88
N SER A 151 1.42 -16.36 9.62
CA SER A 151 1.96 -15.41 8.66
C SER A 151 0.92 -14.40 8.20
N ILE A 152 1.34 -13.14 8.11
CA ILE A 152 0.61 -12.07 7.44
C ILE A 152 1.45 -11.59 6.26
N GLU A 153 0.83 -11.52 5.08
CA GLU A 153 1.49 -10.98 3.90
C GLU A 153 1.69 -9.47 4.04
N PRO A 154 2.96 -9.00 3.93
CA PRO A 154 3.25 -7.57 3.97
C PRO A 154 2.60 -6.82 2.80
N LEU A 155 2.40 -5.51 2.93
CA LEU A 155 1.86 -4.66 1.87
C LEU A 155 2.80 -4.56 0.65
N TYR A 156 4.11 -4.79 0.83
CA TYR A 156 5.07 -4.88 -0.27
C TYR A 156 6.26 -5.77 0.11
N PRO A 157 7.00 -6.32 -0.89
CA PRO A 157 8.00 -7.38 -0.64
C PRO A 157 9.12 -7.00 0.33
N ASN A 158 9.62 -5.76 0.27
CA ASN A 158 10.77 -5.31 1.07
C ASN A 158 10.38 -4.67 2.40
N GLN A 159 9.11 -4.74 2.80
CA GLN A 159 8.59 -4.16 4.05
C GLN A 159 9.36 -4.59 5.29
N LEU A 160 9.72 -5.86 5.34
CA LEU A 160 10.45 -6.44 6.46
C LEU A 160 11.83 -5.77 6.66
N TYR A 161 12.56 -5.55 5.57
CA TYR A 161 13.88 -4.90 5.61
C TYR A 161 13.75 -3.45 6.08
N ALA A 162 12.86 -2.70 5.48
CA ALA A 162 12.58 -1.32 5.88
C ALA A 162 12.12 -1.20 7.35
N ALA A 163 11.33 -2.15 7.84
CA ALA A 163 10.87 -2.17 9.23
C ALA A 163 12.00 -2.46 10.23
N LYS A 164 13.00 -3.28 9.87
CA LYS A 164 14.17 -3.55 10.72
C LYS A 164 15.05 -2.32 10.92
N GLU A 165 15.14 -1.47 9.90
CA GLU A 165 15.96 -0.25 9.93
C GLU A 165 15.25 0.92 10.62
N HIS A 166 13.90 0.93 10.64
CA HIS A 166 13.11 2.07 11.07
C HIS A 166 11.98 1.69 12.05
N PRO A 167 12.24 1.73 13.37
CA PRO A 167 11.27 1.31 14.39
C PRO A 167 9.92 2.06 14.34
N ALA A 168 9.92 3.37 14.02
CA ALA A 168 8.69 4.14 13.87
C ALA A 168 7.85 3.63 12.70
N PHE A 169 8.47 3.36 11.55
CA PHE A 169 7.81 2.77 10.39
C PHE A 169 7.29 1.36 10.70
N TYR A 170 8.09 0.53 11.39
CA TYR A 170 7.67 -0.80 11.84
C TYR A 170 6.39 -0.75 12.65
N ARG A 171 6.32 0.14 13.66
CA ARG A 171 5.13 0.32 14.50
C ARG A 171 3.90 0.71 13.67
N LEU A 172 4.05 1.65 12.74
CA LEU A 172 2.95 2.09 11.86
C LEU A 172 2.43 0.95 10.98
N MET A 173 3.32 0.16 10.38
CA MET A 173 2.94 -0.97 9.54
C MET A 173 2.26 -2.08 10.34
N ALA A 174 2.71 -2.34 11.57
CA ALA A 174 2.05 -3.30 12.46
C ALA A 174 0.62 -2.86 12.85
N LEU A 175 0.40 -1.56 13.07
CA LEU A 175 -0.95 -1.01 13.31
C LEU A 175 -1.86 -1.17 12.08
N LEU A 176 -1.33 -0.99 10.86
CA LEU A 176 -2.10 -1.25 9.63
C LEU A 176 -2.49 -2.73 9.52
N ASP A 177 -1.60 -3.64 9.89
CA ASP A 177 -1.92 -5.07 9.87
C ASP A 177 -3.03 -5.43 10.86
N ILE A 178 -3.09 -4.79 12.04
CA ILE A 178 -4.24 -4.98 12.95
C ILE A 178 -5.55 -4.55 12.26
N ILE A 179 -5.54 -3.45 11.50
CA ILE A 179 -6.75 -2.99 10.79
C ILE A 179 -7.14 -3.99 9.70
N ARG A 180 -6.17 -4.62 9.04
CA ARG A 180 -6.42 -5.60 7.97
C ARG A 180 -7.00 -6.92 8.49
N VAL A 181 -6.49 -7.45 9.62
CA VAL A 181 -6.83 -8.80 10.11
C VAL A 181 -7.54 -8.81 11.46
N GLY A 182 -7.44 -7.75 12.25
CA GLY A 182 -7.90 -7.71 13.64
C GLY A 182 -9.41 -7.79 13.81
N LYS A 183 -9.81 -8.22 15.00
CA LYS A 183 -11.20 -8.17 15.47
C LYS A 183 -11.60 -6.74 15.77
N VAL A 184 -12.91 -6.47 15.89
CA VAL A 184 -13.47 -5.12 16.08
C VAL A 184 -12.80 -4.33 17.20
N ARG A 185 -12.54 -4.97 18.37
CA ARG A 185 -11.87 -4.32 19.52
C ARG A 185 -10.42 -3.95 19.19
N GLU A 186 -9.69 -4.84 18.56
CA GLU A 186 -8.28 -4.65 18.17
C GLU A 186 -8.15 -3.52 17.16
N VAL A 187 -9.01 -3.53 16.14
CA VAL A 187 -9.08 -2.47 15.13
C VAL A 187 -9.35 -1.10 15.78
N LYS A 188 -10.27 -1.02 16.76
CA LYS A 188 -10.53 0.23 17.46
C LYS A 188 -9.31 0.76 18.22
N ILE A 189 -8.54 -0.13 18.85
CA ILE A 189 -7.29 0.23 19.54
C ILE A 189 -6.27 0.75 18.52
N ALA A 190 -6.09 0.03 17.40
CA ALA A 190 -5.15 0.43 16.36
C ALA A 190 -5.53 1.78 15.71
N LEU A 191 -6.80 1.99 15.42
CA LEU A 191 -7.28 3.26 14.86
C LEU A 191 -7.05 4.43 15.82
N THR A 192 -7.30 4.23 17.12
CA THR A 192 -7.04 5.27 18.12
C THR A 192 -5.53 5.60 18.18
N ALA A 193 -4.67 4.59 18.18
CA ALA A 193 -3.23 4.79 18.18
C ALA A 193 -2.75 5.50 16.91
N LEU A 194 -3.26 5.12 15.74
CA LEU A 194 -2.93 5.78 14.46
C LEU A 194 -3.44 7.22 14.40
N LYS A 195 -4.66 7.49 14.87
CA LYS A 195 -5.18 8.86 14.94
C LYS A 195 -4.27 9.76 15.76
N ASN A 196 -3.81 9.29 16.91
CA ASN A 196 -2.87 10.04 17.75
C ASN A 196 -1.55 10.31 17.00
N LEU A 197 -0.95 9.28 16.39
CA LEU A 197 0.32 9.40 15.67
C LEU A 197 0.22 10.26 14.39
N LEU A 198 -0.89 10.17 13.67
CA LEU A 198 -1.05 10.93 12.41
C LEU A 198 -1.50 12.37 12.63
N LEU A 199 -2.37 12.62 13.63
CA LEU A 199 -3.07 13.90 13.73
C LEU A 199 -2.55 14.78 14.87
N TYR A 200 -2.02 14.21 15.96
CA TYR A 200 -1.75 14.96 17.20
C TYR A 200 -0.29 14.88 17.68
N GLU A 201 0.43 13.82 17.40
CA GLU A 201 1.81 13.66 17.89
C GLU A 201 2.82 13.71 16.74
N PRO A 202 3.87 14.56 16.83
CA PRO A 202 5.07 14.34 16.04
C PRO A 202 5.70 13.02 16.52
N LEU A 203 5.98 12.09 15.60
CA LEU A 203 6.70 10.87 15.94
C LEU A 203 8.09 11.22 16.49
N PRO A 204 8.53 10.58 17.60
CA PRO A 204 9.86 10.82 18.14
C PRO A 204 10.91 10.53 17.08
N GLN A 205 11.77 11.49 16.84
CA GLN A 205 12.89 11.38 15.91
C GLN A 205 13.81 10.25 16.40
N SER A 206 14.15 9.32 15.52
CA SER A 206 15.16 8.31 15.78
C SER A 206 16.53 8.97 15.72
N GLY A 207 17.07 9.38 16.86
CA GLY A 207 18.42 9.91 16.87
C GLY A 207 18.79 10.76 18.07
N SER A 208 19.02 10.12 19.19
CA SER A 208 20.03 10.50 20.18
C SER A 208 20.00 9.49 21.33
N ASP A 209 20.79 8.46 21.20
CA ASP A 209 21.55 7.86 22.31
C ASP A 209 22.83 7.25 21.72
#